data_9f2ebdc6bfceaf132d92d692c18c35af
#
_entry.id   9f2ebdc6bfceaf132d92d692c18c35af
#
_cell.length_a   1.000
_cell.length_b   1.000
_cell.length_c   1.000
_cell.angle_alpha   90.00
_cell.angle_beta   90.00
_cell.angle_gamma   90.00
#
_symmetry.space_group_name_H-M   'P 1'
#
loop_
_entity.id
_entity.type
_entity.pdbx_description
1 polymer ?
#
loop_
_entity_poly.entity_id
_entity_poly.type
_entity_poly.pdbx_seq_one_letter_code
_entity_poly.pdbx_strand_id
1 'polypeptide(L)'
;KTLKEALDTLKGKPKVKRTMWSRRAQEYEAKINSGDLVSIAEVVRDLFRADDQPEQSYSERQIFEAAASRLARELAAMEEVDEPAALEKILDILRKAAAIHNKDKVPA
;
A
#
# COMPACT_ATOMS: atom_id res chain seq x y z
N LYS A 1 0.49 15.43 9.91
CA LYS A 1 1.58 14.59 10.41
C LYS A 1 1.36 13.11 10.10
N THR A 2 0.22 12.59 10.55
CA THR A 2 -0.07 11.17 10.34
C THR A 2 -0.09 10.79 8.87
N LEU A 3 -0.65 11.67 8.04
CA LEU A 3 -0.69 11.41 6.61
C LEU A 3 0.71 11.39 6.01
N LYS A 4 1.56 12.30 6.45
CA LYS A 4 2.95 12.33 5.97
C LYS A 4 3.67 11.04 6.36
N GLU A 5 3.46 10.58 7.59
CA GLU A 5 4.05 9.32 8.05
C GLU A 5 3.54 8.15 7.21
N ALA A 6 2.25 8.17 6.87
CA ALA A 6 1.67 7.12 6.02
C ALA A 6 2.32 7.11 4.64
N LEU A 7 2.48 8.30 4.04
CA LEU A 7 3.12 8.39 2.73
C LEU A 7 4.57 7.95 2.76
N ASP A 8 5.28 8.27 3.84
CA ASP A 8 6.64 7.81 4.02
C ASP A 8 6.70 6.29 4.16
N THR A 9 5.69 5.70 4.82
CA THR A 9 5.60 4.26 4.96
C THR A 9 5.49 3.58 3.60
N LEU A 10 4.77 4.19 2.66
CA LEU A 10 4.63 3.65 1.32
C LEU A 10 5.96 3.52 0.58
N LYS A 11 6.94 4.32 0.96
CA LYS A 11 8.25 4.30 0.32
C LYS A 11 9.15 3.19 0.84
N GLY A 12 8.76 2.53 1.92
CA GLY A 12 9.56 1.45 2.51
C GLY A 12 9.42 0.15 1.74
N LYS A 13 10.25 -0.82 2.09
CA LYS A 13 10.18 -2.14 1.48
C LYS A 13 8.97 -2.90 2.00
N PRO A 14 8.24 -3.59 1.12
CA PRO A 14 7.16 -4.46 1.57
C PRO A 14 7.69 -5.55 2.49
N LYS A 15 6.94 -5.83 3.53
CA LYS A 15 7.27 -6.93 4.43
C LYS A 15 6.39 -8.11 4.07
N VAL A 16 7.02 -9.20 3.64
CA VAL A 16 6.31 -10.41 3.27
C VAL A 16 6.48 -11.42 4.39
N LYS A 17 5.37 -11.73 5.06
CA LYS A 17 5.39 -12.73 6.12
C LYS A 17 5.05 -14.09 5.53
N ARG A 18 5.65 -15.14 6.08
CA ARG A 18 5.41 -16.50 5.62
C ARG A 18 4.22 -17.16 6.33
N THR A 19 3.39 -16.37 6.94
CA THR A 19 2.19 -16.85 7.62
C THR A 19 1.12 -17.22 6.59
N MET A 20 0.23 -18.12 6.97
CA MET A 20 -0.90 -18.50 6.11
C MET A 20 -1.69 -17.25 5.69
N TRP A 21 -2.16 -17.27 4.46
CA TRP A 21 -2.87 -16.11 3.91
C TRP A 21 -4.09 -15.72 4.75
N SER A 22 -4.87 -16.70 5.22
CA SER A 22 -6.06 -16.39 6.00
C SER A 22 -5.73 -15.55 7.24
N ARG A 23 -4.63 -15.87 7.90
CA ARG A 23 -4.19 -15.13 9.08
C ARG A 23 -3.68 -13.73 8.68
N ARG A 24 -2.93 -13.65 7.59
CA ARG A 24 -2.45 -12.36 7.09
C ARG A 24 -3.61 -11.46 6.71
N ALA A 25 -4.62 -12.02 6.06
CA ALA A 25 -5.79 -11.26 5.66
C ALA A 25 -6.50 -10.67 6.87
N GLN A 26 -6.63 -11.44 7.94
CA GLN A 26 -7.24 -10.95 9.17
C GLN A 26 -6.44 -9.79 9.75
N GLU A 27 -5.12 -9.88 9.75
CA GLU A 27 -4.27 -8.80 10.25
C GLU A 27 -4.42 -7.55 9.40
N TYR A 28 -4.45 -7.70 8.07
CA TYR A 28 -4.62 -6.57 7.17
C TYR A 28 -5.96 -5.89 7.38
N GLU A 29 -7.02 -6.69 7.51
CA GLU A 29 -8.34 -6.12 7.75
C GLU A 29 -8.40 -5.39 9.08
N ALA A 30 -7.77 -5.93 10.10
CA ALA A 30 -7.71 -5.26 11.40
C ALA A 30 -6.99 -3.92 11.29
N LYS A 31 -5.91 -3.86 10.53
CA LYS A 31 -5.19 -2.61 10.32
C LYS A 31 -6.04 -1.57 9.60
N ILE A 32 -6.79 -1.99 8.59
CA ILE A 32 -7.68 -1.08 7.87
C ILE A 32 -8.78 -0.58 8.79
N ASN A 33 -9.36 -1.46 9.60
CA ASN A 33 -10.45 -1.13 10.48
C ASN A 33 -10.00 -0.27 11.68
N SER A 34 -8.71 -0.28 11.99
CA SER A 34 -8.20 0.53 13.09
C SER A 34 -8.29 2.02 12.83
N GLY A 35 -8.35 2.39 11.54
CA GLY A 35 -8.40 3.80 11.17
C GLY A 35 -7.06 4.51 11.23
N ASP A 36 -6.01 3.81 11.63
CA ASP A 36 -4.67 4.39 11.68
C ASP A 36 -4.07 4.44 10.29
N LEU A 37 -3.79 5.65 9.80
CA LEU A 37 -3.32 5.84 8.43
C LEU A 37 -1.99 5.13 8.17
N VAL A 38 -1.10 5.10 9.15
CA VAL A 38 0.20 4.42 9.00
C VAL A 38 -0.03 2.92 8.82
N SER A 39 -0.91 2.34 9.63
CA SER A 39 -1.24 0.92 9.52
C SER A 39 -1.87 0.60 8.16
N ILE A 40 -2.77 1.46 7.69
CA ILE A 40 -3.39 1.29 6.38
C ILE A 40 -2.34 1.39 5.28
N ALA A 41 -1.41 2.32 5.39
CA ALA A 41 -0.32 2.46 4.43
C ALA A 41 0.56 1.22 4.40
N GLU A 42 0.78 0.58 5.55
CA GLU A 42 1.54 -0.66 5.60
C GLU A 42 0.86 -1.76 4.78
N VAL A 43 -0.46 -1.86 4.86
CA VAL A 43 -1.20 -2.84 4.07
C VAL A 43 -1.04 -2.55 2.58
N VAL A 44 -1.20 -1.30 2.19
CA VAL A 44 -1.05 -0.89 0.80
C VAL A 44 0.35 -1.22 0.29
N ARG A 45 1.36 -0.87 1.06
CA ARG A 45 2.75 -1.14 0.71
C ARG A 45 3.01 -2.64 0.54
N ASP A 46 2.54 -3.43 1.48
CA ASP A 46 2.86 -4.86 1.51
C ASP A 46 2.14 -5.65 0.43
N LEU A 47 0.98 -5.20 0.00
CA LEU A 47 0.19 -5.89 -1.01
C LEU A 47 0.37 -5.35 -2.42
N PHE A 48 1.02 -4.22 -2.57
CA PHE A 48 1.24 -3.64 -3.90
C PHE A 48 2.11 -4.56 -4.75
N ARG A 49 1.74 -4.69 -6.03
CA ARG A 49 2.52 -5.44 -7.01
C ARG A 49 2.90 -4.53 -8.16
N ALA A 50 4.18 -4.49 -8.48
CA ALA A 50 4.66 -3.75 -9.64
C ALA A 50 4.35 -4.56 -10.91
N ASP A 51 4.48 -3.92 -12.07
CA ASP A 51 4.14 -4.54 -13.35
C ASP A 51 4.95 -5.79 -13.63
N ASP A 52 6.17 -5.87 -13.11
CA ASP A 52 7.06 -7.01 -13.33
C ASP A 52 6.89 -8.12 -12.28
N GLN A 53 5.90 -7.99 -11.41
CA GLN A 53 5.65 -8.97 -10.37
C GLN A 53 4.37 -9.76 -10.66
N PRO A 54 4.24 -10.97 -10.07
CA PRO A 54 3.01 -11.74 -10.24
C PRO A 54 1.80 -10.95 -9.77
N GLU A 55 0.68 -11.16 -10.44
CA GLU A 55 -0.56 -10.49 -10.07
C GLU A 55 -1.03 -10.92 -8.69
N GLN A 56 -1.75 -10.02 -8.04
CA GLN A 56 -2.37 -10.32 -6.76
C GLN A 56 -3.49 -11.35 -6.95
N SER A 57 -3.69 -12.19 -5.94
CA SER A 57 -4.87 -13.04 -5.92
C SER A 57 -6.10 -12.14 -5.76
N TYR A 58 -7.29 -12.72 -5.99
CA TYR A 58 -8.53 -11.97 -5.85
C TYR A 58 -8.66 -11.36 -4.44
N SER A 59 -8.40 -12.16 -3.41
CA SER A 59 -8.48 -11.70 -2.03
C SER A 59 -7.48 -10.59 -1.72
N GLU A 60 -6.25 -10.74 -2.22
CA GLU A 60 -5.23 -9.71 -2.03
C GLU A 60 -5.64 -8.40 -2.69
N ARG A 61 -6.20 -8.50 -3.88
CA ARG A 61 -6.65 -7.31 -4.61
C ARG A 61 -7.75 -6.58 -3.85
N GLN A 62 -8.72 -7.34 -3.33
CA GLN A 62 -9.82 -6.72 -2.59
C GLN A 62 -9.33 -5.96 -1.36
N ILE A 63 -8.44 -6.57 -0.61
CA ILE A 63 -7.88 -5.93 0.59
C ILE A 63 -7.03 -4.72 0.19
N PHE A 64 -6.21 -4.87 -0.85
CA PHE A 64 -5.39 -3.78 -1.34
C PHE A 64 -6.25 -2.58 -1.76
N GLU A 65 -7.30 -2.84 -2.54
CA GLU A 65 -8.17 -1.77 -3.01
C GLU A 65 -8.90 -1.07 -1.87
N ALA A 66 -9.34 -1.84 -0.88
CA ALA A 66 -10.00 -1.25 0.29
C ALA A 66 -9.05 -0.33 1.05
N ALA A 67 -7.82 -0.78 1.25
CA ALA A 67 -6.84 0.02 1.98
C ALA A 67 -6.43 1.24 1.17
N ALA A 68 -6.17 1.07 -0.12
CA ALA A 68 -5.75 2.17 -0.99
C ALA A 68 -6.86 3.22 -1.11
N SER A 69 -8.10 2.78 -1.23
CA SER A 69 -9.24 3.69 -1.31
C SER A 69 -9.40 4.50 -0.03
N ARG A 70 -9.23 3.85 1.12
CA ARG A 70 -9.31 4.53 2.40
C ARG A 70 -8.22 5.59 2.52
N LEU A 71 -7.00 5.23 2.15
CA LEU A 71 -5.87 6.16 2.20
C LEU A 71 -6.07 7.30 1.19
N ALA A 72 -6.56 6.99 -0.01
CA ALA A 72 -6.82 8.00 -1.03
C ALA A 72 -7.86 9.00 -0.57
N ARG A 73 -8.89 8.53 0.14
CA ARG A 73 -9.93 9.43 0.65
C ARG A 73 -9.35 10.44 1.63
N GLU A 74 -8.48 9.99 2.52
CA GLU A 74 -7.85 10.88 3.49
C GLU A 74 -6.91 11.87 2.79
N LEU A 75 -6.14 11.37 1.84
CA LEU A 75 -5.22 12.22 1.09
C LEU A 75 -5.98 13.27 0.27
N ALA A 76 -7.08 12.86 -0.35
CA ALA A 76 -7.93 13.77 -1.13
C ALA A 76 -8.45 14.91 -0.27
N ALA A 77 -8.91 14.59 0.94
CA ALA A 77 -9.41 15.59 1.86
C ALA A 77 -8.32 16.56 2.28
N MET A 78 -7.13 16.04 2.57
CA MET A 78 -6.03 16.87 3.04
C MET A 78 -5.46 17.77 1.96
N GLU A 79 -5.39 17.29 0.74
CA GLU A 79 -4.81 18.06 -0.37
C GLU A 79 -5.84 18.74 -1.24
N GLU A 80 -7.11 18.61 -0.89
CA GLU A 80 -8.21 19.24 -1.61
C GLU A 80 -8.21 18.85 -3.10
N VAL A 81 -7.97 17.57 -3.36
CA VAL A 81 -8.07 16.98 -4.70
C VAL A 81 -9.12 15.90 -4.69
N ASP A 82 -9.51 15.40 -5.84
CA ASP A 82 -10.49 14.30 -5.88
C ASP A 82 -9.82 12.97 -5.56
N GLU A 83 -10.63 11.96 -5.24
CA GLU A 83 -10.10 10.66 -4.84
C GLU A 83 -9.29 9.98 -5.95
N PRO A 84 -9.72 10.00 -7.22
CA PRO A 84 -8.91 9.42 -8.28
C PRO A 84 -7.52 10.03 -8.38
N ALA A 85 -7.39 11.35 -8.23
CA ALA A 85 -6.10 12.01 -8.27
C ALA A 85 -5.24 11.60 -7.07
N ALA A 86 -5.85 11.47 -5.89
CA ALA A 86 -5.14 11.04 -4.69
C ALA A 86 -4.66 9.61 -4.85
N LEU A 87 -5.49 8.73 -5.42
CA LEU A 87 -5.12 7.35 -5.65
C LEU A 87 -3.94 7.24 -6.61
N GLU A 88 -3.95 8.04 -7.68
CA GLU A 88 -2.83 8.06 -8.63
C GLU A 88 -1.54 8.47 -7.95
N LYS A 89 -1.61 9.43 -7.05
CA LYS A 89 -0.44 9.87 -6.31
C LYS A 89 0.12 8.74 -5.44
N ILE A 90 -0.77 8.01 -4.78
CA ILE A 90 -0.37 6.87 -3.96
C ILE A 90 0.30 5.80 -4.82
N LEU A 91 -0.32 5.44 -5.94
CA LEU A 91 0.23 4.44 -6.85
C LEU A 91 1.57 4.88 -7.42
N ASP A 92 1.72 6.16 -7.72
CA ASP A 92 2.97 6.69 -8.24
C ASP A 92 4.11 6.54 -7.21
N ILE A 93 3.80 6.84 -5.95
CA ILE A 93 4.78 6.66 -4.86
C ILE A 93 5.20 5.20 -4.77
N LEU A 94 4.23 4.28 -4.84
CA LEU A 94 4.51 2.85 -4.77
C LEU A 94 5.35 2.37 -5.94
N ARG A 95 5.05 2.84 -7.15
CA ARG A 95 5.80 2.47 -8.34
C ARG A 95 7.24 2.95 -8.26
N LYS A 96 7.45 4.17 -7.82
CA LYS A 96 8.80 4.71 -7.66
C LYS A 96 9.60 3.97 -6.60
N ALA A 97 8.94 3.65 -5.49
CA ALA A 97 9.60 2.89 -4.43
C ALA A 97 9.96 1.49 -4.91
N ALA A 98 9.07 0.84 -5.65
CA ALA A 98 9.32 -0.49 -6.19
C ALA A 98 10.51 -0.47 -7.15
N ALA A 99 10.61 0.56 -7.98
CA ALA A 99 11.72 0.69 -8.93
C ALA A 99 13.05 0.82 -8.17
N ILE A 100 13.07 1.59 -7.09
CA ILE A 100 14.28 1.76 -6.28
C ILE A 100 14.69 0.44 -5.64
N HIS A 101 13.73 -0.26 -5.03
CA HIS A 101 14.01 -1.52 -4.36
C HIS A 101 14.40 -2.62 -5.35
N ASN A 102 13.83 -2.61 -6.54
CA ASN A 102 14.18 -3.59 -7.57
C ASN A 102 15.60 -3.41 -8.07
N LYS A 103 16.08 -2.16 -8.14
CA LYS A 103 17.46 -1.91 -8.52
C LYS A 103 18.45 -2.55 -7.54
N ASP A 104 18.09 -2.53 -6.25
CA ASP A 104 18.94 -3.13 -5.22
C ASP A 104 18.99 -4.65 -5.34
N LYS A 105 18.02 -5.25 -6.02
CA LYS A 105 17.92 -6.69 -6.17
C LYS A 105 18.46 -7.21 -7.49
N VAL A 106 18.88 -6.33 -8.39
CA VAL A 106 19.38 -6.75 -9.68
C VAL A 106 20.68 -7.52 -9.49
N PRO A 107 20.75 -8.78 -9.94
CA PRO A 107 21.99 -9.54 -9.84
C PRO A 107 23.04 -8.93 -10.74
N ALA A 108 24.24 -9.02 -10.26
CA ALA A 108 25.39 -8.51 -11.01
C ALA A 108 25.56 -9.28 -12.32
#